data_9c18dd31b5f2f330c7516d83940b4913
#
_entry.id   9c18dd31b5f2f330c7516d83940b4913
#
_cell.length_a   1.000
_cell.length_b   1.000
_cell.length_c   1.000
_cell.angle_alpha   90.00
_cell.angle_beta   90.00
_cell.angle_gamma   90.00
#
_symmetry.space_group_name_H-M   'P 1'
#
loop_
_entity.id
_entity.type
_entity.pdbx_description
1 polymer ?
#
loop_
_entity_poly.entity_id
_entity_poly.type
_entity_poly.pdbx_seq_one_letter_code
_entity_poly.pdbx_strand_id
1 'polypeptide(L)'
;MKKVISNVLAVTVALQVVMAPATSFASAKEFPDVPKNHWSFEAITDLTSKGVIAGYDNGKFGFGDVVTREQVAALMYRALKPEAKKAYKNPYSDISAGTTMFPKEILALTDMGIFVGDDKGTFRPKESLTRAEMSVILQRAFQLEVKAPHTFNDIDATYWWAKEAISALQSNGVSVGNGLGGFDPSGVLTRESYAQLLYRAMQLKKDVPEEQPSYINLDVTLPSNVTAQEIDNFIEKSQSDSPLIGTGKDFIQAQNEYGVSALYLAAHAILESGYGKSEIAYRKHNLFGLRAYDRDPFAYAKYLPSYKDSISYNADYVRKNYLEKGADHFNGYTLPAMNEKYATDKEWAGKIANIMERIKPFNKKDYENVKRLPKNPNTLNVEALGKEIPYKDYAKGATATIQLVGSYYQVPYPFGYTIKSVPNITQNEVGKLENGKKVNVYREDPNGFVEFSFENTQEKYWTWKKNLKI
;
A
#
# COMPACT_ATOMS: atom_id res chain seq x y z
N MET A 1 35.50 -65.60 -53.34
CA MET A 1 34.57 -64.51 -53.64
C MET A 1 33.46 -64.50 -52.61
N LYS A 2 33.62 -63.73 -51.55
CA LYS A 2 32.68 -63.71 -50.40
C LYS A 2 31.83 -62.45 -50.51
N LYS A 3 30.49 -62.60 -50.62
CA LYS A 3 29.51 -61.51 -50.51
C LYS A 3 29.38 -61.08 -49.05
N VAL A 4 29.58 -59.80 -48.81
CA VAL A 4 29.26 -59.16 -47.52
C VAL A 4 27.82 -58.62 -47.64
N ILE A 5 26.94 -59.15 -46.79
CA ILE A 5 25.55 -58.69 -46.65
C ILE A 5 25.56 -57.68 -45.51
N SER A 6 25.21 -56.42 -45.83
CA SER A 6 25.06 -55.35 -44.85
C SER A 6 23.63 -55.37 -44.33
N ASN A 7 23.48 -55.68 -43.02
CA ASN A 7 22.20 -55.56 -42.31
C ASN A 7 22.01 -54.10 -41.87
N VAL A 8 21.02 -53.42 -42.49
CA VAL A 8 20.52 -52.13 -41.98
C VAL A 8 19.42 -52.44 -40.99
N LEU A 9 19.68 -52.13 -39.73
CA LEU A 9 18.69 -52.21 -38.64
C LEU A 9 17.87 -50.93 -38.66
N ALA A 10 16.63 -51.02 -39.10
CA ALA A 10 15.66 -49.91 -39.00
C ALA A 10 15.13 -49.84 -37.55
N VAL A 11 15.53 -48.78 -36.83
CA VAL A 11 14.97 -48.46 -35.51
C VAL A 11 13.68 -47.64 -35.75
N THR A 12 12.54 -48.28 -35.59
CA THR A 12 11.23 -47.61 -35.53
C THR A 12 11.07 -47.02 -34.13
N VAL A 13 11.18 -45.69 -34.03
CA VAL A 13 10.83 -44.97 -32.83
C VAL A 13 9.28 -44.81 -32.82
N ALA A 14 8.62 -45.61 -32.02
CA ALA A 14 7.18 -45.45 -31.72
C ALA A 14 7.01 -44.20 -30.86
N LEU A 15 6.48 -43.14 -31.44
CA LEU A 15 6.07 -41.93 -30.76
C LEU A 15 4.80 -42.25 -29.93
N GLN A 16 4.95 -42.56 -28.65
CA GLN A 16 3.82 -42.66 -27.74
C GLN A 16 3.30 -41.25 -27.45
N VAL A 17 2.20 -40.87 -28.10
CA VAL A 17 1.42 -39.70 -27.75
C VAL A 17 0.75 -40.01 -26.40
N VAL A 18 1.32 -39.51 -25.31
CA VAL A 18 0.65 -39.48 -24.00
C VAL A 18 -0.49 -38.49 -24.14
N MET A 19 -1.68 -39.00 -24.42
CA MET A 19 -2.92 -38.20 -24.24
C MET A 19 -3.04 -37.89 -22.74
N ALA A 20 -2.76 -36.62 -22.38
CA ALA A 20 -3.17 -36.08 -21.11
C ALA A 20 -4.69 -36.26 -20.96
N PRO A 21 -5.18 -36.68 -19.80
CA PRO A 21 -6.63 -36.82 -19.62
C PRO A 21 -7.25 -35.42 -19.88
N ALA A 22 -8.18 -35.39 -20.84
CA ALA A 22 -9.02 -34.23 -21.05
C ALA A 22 -9.72 -33.93 -19.72
N THR A 23 -9.30 -32.84 -19.05
CA THR A 23 -10.09 -32.31 -17.95
C THR A 23 -11.44 -31.96 -18.50
N SER A 24 -12.42 -32.80 -18.17
CA SER A 24 -13.83 -32.56 -18.44
C SER A 24 -14.19 -31.26 -17.74
N PHE A 25 -14.20 -30.14 -18.48
CA PHE A 25 -14.87 -28.94 -18.02
C PHE A 25 -16.32 -29.32 -17.85
N ALA A 26 -16.80 -29.40 -16.61
CA ALA A 26 -18.20 -29.53 -16.32
C ALA A 26 -18.92 -28.45 -17.14
N SER A 27 -19.80 -28.82 -18.05
CA SER A 27 -20.59 -27.88 -18.82
C SER A 27 -21.27 -26.93 -17.85
N ALA A 28 -21.02 -25.62 -18.00
CA ALA A 28 -21.62 -24.63 -17.13
C ALA A 28 -23.15 -24.80 -17.20
N LYS A 29 -23.78 -24.86 -16.02
CA LYS A 29 -25.26 -25.02 -15.92
C LYS A 29 -25.92 -23.83 -16.62
N GLU A 30 -26.61 -24.08 -17.72
CA GLU A 30 -27.43 -23.07 -18.40
C GLU A 30 -28.82 -23.02 -17.73
N PHE A 31 -29.35 -21.81 -17.59
CA PHE A 31 -30.69 -21.61 -17.04
C PHE A 31 -31.71 -21.40 -18.16
N PRO A 32 -32.87 -22.12 -18.18
CA PRO A 32 -33.81 -22.04 -19.27
C PRO A 32 -34.54 -20.69 -19.41
N ASP A 33 -34.54 -19.90 -18.36
CA ASP A 33 -35.17 -18.59 -18.31
C ASP A 33 -34.19 -17.44 -18.65
N VAL A 34 -32.92 -17.71 -19.00
CA VAL A 34 -31.95 -16.69 -19.40
C VAL A 34 -31.77 -16.72 -20.91
N PRO A 35 -32.17 -15.66 -21.65
CA PRO A 35 -32.00 -15.61 -23.10
C PRO A 35 -30.51 -15.58 -23.50
N LYS A 36 -30.09 -16.46 -24.41
CA LYS A 36 -28.68 -16.60 -24.83
C LYS A 36 -28.10 -15.34 -25.50
N ASN A 37 -28.92 -14.51 -26.09
CA ASN A 37 -28.55 -13.25 -26.72
C ASN A 37 -28.66 -12.04 -25.79
N HIS A 38 -29.00 -12.25 -24.52
CA HIS A 38 -29.10 -11.15 -23.55
C HIS A 38 -27.72 -10.72 -23.06
N TRP A 39 -27.51 -9.43 -22.87
CA TRP A 39 -26.24 -8.84 -22.45
C TRP A 39 -25.66 -9.42 -21.14
N SER A 40 -26.51 -10.00 -20.27
CA SER A 40 -26.08 -10.60 -18.98
C SER A 40 -25.78 -12.10 -19.10
N PHE A 41 -25.99 -12.74 -20.25
CA PHE A 41 -25.84 -14.19 -20.41
C PHE A 41 -24.43 -14.67 -20.05
N GLU A 42 -23.40 -13.98 -20.55
CA GLU A 42 -22.01 -14.30 -20.25
C GLU A 42 -21.71 -14.15 -18.75
N ALA A 43 -22.16 -13.06 -18.13
CA ALA A 43 -21.97 -12.82 -16.71
C ALA A 43 -22.62 -13.90 -15.84
N ILE A 44 -23.87 -14.28 -16.15
CA ILE A 44 -24.59 -15.32 -15.43
C ILE A 44 -23.89 -16.67 -15.59
N THR A 45 -23.47 -17.02 -16.79
CA THR A 45 -22.77 -18.27 -17.10
C THR A 45 -21.43 -18.36 -16.35
N ASP A 46 -20.60 -17.29 -16.40
CA ASP A 46 -19.32 -17.24 -15.71
C ASP A 46 -19.49 -17.33 -14.18
N LEU A 47 -20.39 -16.54 -13.60
CA LEU A 47 -20.64 -16.57 -12.16
C LEU A 47 -21.22 -17.91 -11.69
N THR A 48 -22.00 -18.59 -12.55
CA THR A 48 -22.51 -19.93 -12.28
C THR A 48 -21.39 -20.97 -12.29
N SER A 49 -20.49 -20.94 -13.28
CA SER A 49 -19.34 -21.84 -13.35
C SER A 49 -18.42 -21.71 -12.14
N LYS A 50 -18.33 -20.51 -11.55
CA LYS A 50 -17.54 -20.20 -10.34
C LYS A 50 -18.27 -20.53 -9.03
N GLY A 51 -19.52 -21.03 -9.09
CA GLY A 51 -20.32 -21.34 -7.92
C GLY A 51 -20.82 -20.11 -7.15
N VAL A 52 -20.72 -18.91 -7.71
CA VAL A 52 -21.26 -17.68 -7.12
C VAL A 52 -22.77 -17.66 -7.24
N ILE A 53 -23.31 -18.02 -8.40
CA ILE A 53 -24.74 -18.13 -8.68
C ILE A 53 -25.16 -19.59 -8.77
N ALA A 54 -26.21 -19.97 -8.04
CA ALA A 54 -26.75 -21.32 -8.05
C ALA A 54 -28.13 -21.47 -8.76
N GLY A 55 -28.84 -20.36 -8.94
CA GLY A 55 -30.25 -20.37 -9.36
C GLY A 55 -31.22 -20.82 -8.25
N TYR A 56 -32.45 -21.00 -8.57
CA TYR A 56 -33.50 -21.49 -7.67
C TYR A 56 -33.65 -23.05 -7.74
N ASP A 57 -34.32 -23.60 -6.76
CA ASP A 57 -34.58 -25.06 -6.69
C ASP A 57 -35.39 -25.61 -7.87
N ASN A 58 -36.17 -24.75 -8.53
CA ASN A 58 -36.93 -25.10 -9.74
C ASN A 58 -36.06 -25.13 -11.02
N GLY A 59 -34.72 -24.95 -10.90
CA GLY A 59 -33.79 -24.99 -12.01
C GLY A 59 -33.69 -23.67 -12.81
N LYS A 60 -34.43 -22.62 -12.44
CA LYS A 60 -34.39 -21.30 -13.09
C LYS A 60 -33.37 -20.41 -12.43
N PHE A 61 -32.88 -19.38 -13.16
CA PHE A 61 -32.05 -18.30 -12.64
C PHE A 61 -32.89 -17.30 -11.83
N GLY A 62 -34.15 -17.06 -12.24
CA GLY A 62 -35.01 -15.96 -11.77
C GLY A 62 -34.75 -14.69 -12.57
N PHE A 63 -34.74 -14.80 -13.88
CA PHE A 63 -34.55 -13.68 -14.80
C PHE A 63 -35.71 -12.69 -14.67
N GLY A 64 -35.38 -11.40 -14.45
CA GLY A 64 -36.35 -10.33 -14.19
C GLY A 64 -36.76 -10.18 -12.72
N ASP A 65 -36.40 -11.12 -11.84
CA ASP A 65 -36.73 -11.02 -10.41
C ASP A 65 -35.87 -9.92 -9.75
N VAL A 66 -36.48 -9.18 -8.84
CA VAL A 66 -35.76 -8.20 -8.02
C VAL A 66 -34.91 -8.90 -6.98
N VAL A 67 -33.66 -8.42 -6.79
CA VAL A 67 -32.75 -8.99 -5.81
C VAL A 67 -32.92 -8.31 -4.44
N THR A 68 -32.94 -9.11 -3.35
CA THR A 68 -33.01 -8.61 -1.98
C THR A 68 -31.60 -8.41 -1.38
N ARG A 69 -31.52 -7.60 -0.31
CA ARG A 69 -30.25 -7.33 0.40
C ARG A 69 -29.59 -8.60 0.93
N GLU A 70 -30.38 -9.56 1.48
CA GLU A 70 -29.85 -10.84 1.94
C GLU A 70 -29.31 -11.73 0.80
N GLN A 71 -29.99 -11.71 -0.37
CA GLN A 71 -29.53 -12.45 -1.54
C GLN A 71 -28.21 -11.86 -2.06
N VAL A 72 -28.09 -10.55 -2.11
CA VAL A 72 -26.85 -9.88 -2.47
C VAL A 72 -25.73 -10.26 -1.50
N ALA A 73 -26.00 -10.28 -0.18
CA ALA A 73 -25.01 -10.72 0.81
C ALA A 73 -24.55 -12.16 0.56
N ALA A 74 -25.45 -13.09 0.26
CA ALA A 74 -25.10 -14.47 -0.05
C ALA A 74 -24.24 -14.60 -1.32
N LEU A 75 -24.57 -13.87 -2.37
CA LEU A 75 -23.83 -13.88 -3.64
C LEU A 75 -22.44 -13.21 -3.48
N MET A 76 -22.38 -12.09 -2.78
CA MET A 76 -21.10 -11.41 -2.47
C MET A 76 -20.18 -12.27 -1.60
N TYR A 77 -20.72 -12.95 -0.59
CA TYR A 77 -19.95 -13.85 0.25
C TYR A 77 -19.30 -14.98 -0.57
N ARG A 78 -20.06 -15.57 -1.52
CA ARG A 78 -19.54 -16.60 -2.43
C ARG A 78 -18.50 -16.03 -3.41
N ALA A 79 -18.71 -14.80 -3.87
CA ALA A 79 -17.77 -14.15 -4.79
C ALA A 79 -16.44 -13.79 -4.12
N LEU A 80 -16.48 -13.28 -2.89
CA LEU A 80 -15.31 -12.81 -2.17
C LEU A 80 -14.58 -13.90 -1.39
N LYS A 81 -15.29 -15.00 -1.04
CA LYS A 81 -14.77 -16.15 -0.27
C LYS A 81 -13.99 -15.71 0.98
N PRO A 82 -14.57 -14.89 1.87
CA PRO A 82 -13.86 -14.40 3.02
C PRO A 82 -13.44 -15.55 3.95
N GLU A 83 -12.34 -15.36 4.66
CA GLU A 83 -11.89 -16.31 5.67
C GLU A 83 -12.93 -16.47 6.77
N ALA A 84 -13.31 -17.72 7.07
CA ALA A 84 -14.39 -17.99 8.01
C ALA A 84 -13.91 -17.78 9.45
N LYS A 85 -14.57 -16.88 10.19
CA LYS A 85 -14.38 -16.71 11.63
C LYS A 85 -15.29 -17.64 12.43
N LYS A 86 -14.88 -17.98 13.67
CA LYS A 86 -15.69 -18.79 14.59
C LYS A 86 -17.01 -18.12 14.99
N ALA A 87 -17.00 -16.78 15.08
CA ALA A 87 -18.18 -15.97 15.38
C ALA A 87 -17.99 -14.54 14.81
N TYR A 88 -19.11 -13.91 14.50
CA TYR A 88 -19.19 -12.51 14.08
C TYR A 88 -20.05 -11.73 15.08
N LYS A 89 -19.68 -10.47 15.35
CA LYS A 89 -20.54 -9.57 16.13
C LYS A 89 -21.78 -9.23 15.30
N ASN A 90 -22.96 -9.33 15.90
CA ASN A 90 -24.21 -8.91 15.26
C ASN A 90 -24.61 -7.51 15.75
N PRO A 91 -24.49 -6.47 14.92
CA PRO A 91 -24.90 -5.11 15.25
C PRO A 91 -26.40 -4.85 14.93
N TYR A 92 -27.13 -5.81 14.32
CA TYR A 92 -28.45 -5.62 13.78
C TYR A 92 -29.51 -6.30 14.64
N SER A 93 -30.62 -5.58 14.91
CA SER A 93 -31.75 -6.10 15.67
C SER A 93 -32.62 -7.08 14.87
N ASP A 94 -32.56 -7.03 13.53
CA ASP A 94 -33.39 -7.79 12.62
C ASP A 94 -32.67 -8.98 11.94
N ILE A 95 -31.44 -9.31 12.37
CA ILE A 95 -30.69 -10.46 11.84
C ILE A 95 -30.65 -11.58 12.86
N SER A 96 -31.35 -12.68 12.52
CA SER A 96 -31.33 -13.95 13.26
C SER A 96 -31.62 -15.12 12.30
N ALA A 97 -31.47 -16.36 12.76
CA ALA A 97 -31.81 -17.55 11.99
C ALA A 97 -33.31 -17.64 11.61
N GLY A 98 -34.19 -16.92 12.32
CA GLY A 98 -35.60 -16.84 12.00
C GLY A 98 -36.00 -15.74 11.03
N THR A 99 -35.15 -14.74 10.81
CA THR A 99 -35.46 -13.58 9.98
C THR A 99 -34.79 -13.60 8.61
N THR A 100 -33.67 -14.32 8.46
CA THR A 100 -32.92 -14.45 7.21
C THR A 100 -32.34 -15.85 7.05
N MET A 101 -32.19 -16.31 5.79
CA MET A 101 -31.48 -17.54 5.45
C MET A 101 -29.95 -17.38 5.48
N PHE A 102 -29.43 -16.15 5.53
CA PHE A 102 -28.02 -15.82 5.33
C PHE A 102 -27.39 -14.98 6.46
N PRO A 103 -27.68 -15.32 7.76
CA PRO A 103 -27.15 -14.48 8.85
C PRO A 103 -25.62 -14.47 8.89
N LYS A 104 -24.96 -15.59 8.59
CA LYS A 104 -23.51 -15.72 8.56
C LYS A 104 -22.89 -14.83 7.49
N GLU A 105 -23.43 -14.86 6.29
CA GLU A 105 -22.96 -14.11 5.12
C GLU A 105 -23.09 -12.61 5.36
N ILE A 106 -24.24 -12.18 5.89
CA ILE A 106 -24.50 -10.78 6.25
C ILE A 106 -23.49 -10.29 7.28
N LEU A 107 -23.31 -11.03 8.37
CA LEU A 107 -22.42 -10.64 9.45
C LEU A 107 -20.93 -10.68 9.04
N ALA A 108 -20.53 -11.61 8.19
CA ALA A 108 -19.19 -11.67 7.64
C ALA A 108 -18.87 -10.45 6.78
N LEU A 109 -19.79 -10.05 5.92
CA LEU A 109 -19.61 -8.88 5.05
C LEU A 109 -19.74 -7.55 5.82
N THR A 110 -20.47 -7.55 6.93
CA THR A 110 -20.52 -6.43 7.88
C THR A 110 -19.19 -6.27 8.61
N ASP A 111 -18.59 -7.35 9.05
CA ASP A 111 -17.28 -7.37 9.70
C ASP A 111 -16.14 -6.89 8.75
N MET A 112 -16.33 -7.10 7.45
CA MET A 112 -15.45 -6.54 6.40
C MET A 112 -15.74 -5.08 6.05
N GLY A 113 -16.73 -4.43 6.67
CA GLY A 113 -17.14 -3.06 6.35
C GLY A 113 -17.85 -2.88 5.00
N ILE A 114 -18.21 -3.97 4.32
CA ILE A 114 -18.88 -3.93 3.01
C ILE A 114 -20.36 -3.56 3.17
N PHE A 115 -21.04 -4.20 4.11
CA PHE A 115 -22.40 -3.85 4.49
C PHE A 115 -22.42 -3.03 5.76
N VAL A 116 -23.28 -2.04 5.78
CA VAL A 116 -23.69 -1.32 6.98
C VAL A 116 -25.21 -1.33 7.06
N GLY A 117 -25.77 -1.31 8.28
CA GLY A 117 -27.19 -1.13 8.49
C GLY A 117 -27.62 0.31 8.35
N ASP A 118 -28.87 0.57 8.73
CA ASP A 118 -29.36 1.92 8.87
C ASP A 118 -29.05 2.51 10.27
N ASP A 119 -29.42 3.77 10.46
CA ASP A 119 -29.29 4.51 11.72
C ASP A 119 -30.15 3.98 12.88
N LYS A 120 -31.11 3.08 12.57
CA LYS A 120 -31.97 2.37 13.55
C LYS A 120 -31.34 1.03 13.99
N GLY A 121 -30.18 0.66 13.47
CA GLY A 121 -29.53 -0.62 13.77
C GLY A 121 -30.23 -1.81 13.14
N THR A 122 -30.83 -1.64 11.94
CA THR A 122 -31.43 -2.73 11.16
C THR A 122 -30.70 -2.95 9.85
N PHE A 123 -30.68 -4.19 9.38
CA PHE A 123 -30.12 -4.58 8.08
C PHE A 123 -31.12 -4.57 6.95
N ARG A 124 -32.38 -4.86 7.24
CA ARG A 124 -33.51 -4.96 6.29
C ARG A 124 -33.29 -6.07 5.25
N PRO A 125 -33.15 -7.34 5.66
CA PRO A 125 -32.69 -8.43 4.77
C PRO A 125 -33.61 -8.70 3.58
N LYS A 126 -34.92 -8.50 3.73
CA LYS A 126 -35.95 -8.79 2.71
C LYS A 126 -36.21 -7.61 1.76
N GLU A 127 -35.69 -6.42 2.06
CA GLU A 127 -35.88 -5.28 1.18
C GLU A 127 -35.06 -5.40 -0.10
N SER A 128 -35.60 -4.83 -1.17
CA SER A 128 -34.89 -4.74 -2.44
C SER A 128 -33.73 -3.76 -2.35
N LEU A 129 -32.68 -4.03 -3.09
CA LEU A 129 -31.49 -3.15 -3.15
C LEU A 129 -31.64 -2.16 -4.30
N THR A 130 -31.39 -0.87 -4.01
CA THR A 130 -31.32 0.16 -5.04
C THR A 130 -29.97 0.16 -5.75
N ARG A 131 -29.91 0.76 -6.94
CA ARG A 131 -28.66 0.91 -7.70
C ARG A 131 -27.64 1.78 -6.98
N ALA A 132 -28.09 2.83 -6.26
CA ALA A 132 -27.20 3.66 -5.44
C ALA A 132 -26.59 2.86 -4.28
N GLU A 133 -27.39 2.07 -3.55
CA GLU A 133 -26.88 1.20 -2.47
C GLU A 133 -25.91 0.16 -3.01
N MET A 134 -26.20 -0.45 -4.16
CA MET A 134 -25.29 -1.40 -4.82
C MET A 134 -23.95 -0.77 -5.16
N SER A 135 -23.94 0.49 -5.60
CA SER A 135 -22.69 1.18 -5.93
C SER A 135 -21.77 1.25 -4.73
N VAL A 136 -22.29 1.59 -3.56
CA VAL A 136 -21.49 1.66 -2.33
C VAL A 136 -21.00 0.28 -1.90
N ILE A 137 -21.84 -0.75 -2.03
CA ILE A 137 -21.47 -2.12 -1.70
C ILE A 137 -20.33 -2.61 -2.62
N LEU A 138 -20.44 -2.41 -3.93
CA LEU A 138 -19.41 -2.82 -4.89
C LEU A 138 -18.13 -2.00 -4.74
N GLN A 139 -18.22 -0.69 -4.52
CA GLN A 139 -17.05 0.15 -4.26
C GLN A 139 -16.26 -0.38 -3.06
N ARG A 140 -16.92 -0.64 -1.93
CA ARG A 140 -16.28 -1.17 -0.72
C ARG A 140 -15.73 -2.57 -0.91
N ALA A 141 -16.51 -3.47 -1.54
CA ALA A 141 -16.13 -4.87 -1.73
C ALA A 141 -14.91 -5.06 -2.64
N PHE A 142 -14.77 -4.20 -3.65
CA PHE A 142 -13.69 -4.28 -4.64
C PHE A 142 -12.68 -3.12 -4.52
N GLN A 143 -12.84 -2.25 -3.50
CA GLN A 143 -11.95 -1.11 -3.23
C GLN A 143 -11.74 -0.22 -4.48
N LEU A 144 -12.85 0.08 -5.18
CA LEU A 144 -12.77 0.82 -6.43
C LEU A 144 -12.46 2.29 -6.18
N GLU A 145 -11.35 2.76 -6.72
CA GLU A 145 -10.95 4.17 -6.67
C GLU A 145 -11.65 4.97 -7.76
N VAL A 146 -11.94 6.24 -7.46
CA VAL A 146 -12.51 7.18 -8.44
C VAL A 146 -11.40 7.65 -9.39
N LYS A 147 -11.47 7.24 -10.66
CA LYS A 147 -10.53 7.69 -11.72
C LYS A 147 -11.02 8.96 -12.42
N ALA A 148 -12.33 9.20 -12.43
CA ALA A 148 -12.98 10.39 -12.97
C ALA A 148 -14.36 10.59 -12.33
N PRO A 149 -14.87 11.82 -12.23
CA PRO A 149 -16.26 12.09 -11.82
C PRO A 149 -17.25 11.40 -12.76
N HIS A 150 -18.43 11.02 -12.22
CA HIS A 150 -19.51 10.51 -13.07
C HIS A 150 -20.07 11.59 -14.02
N THR A 151 -20.62 11.11 -15.13
CA THR A 151 -21.25 11.95 -16.15
C THR A 151 -22.78 11.82 -16.21
N PHE A 152 -23.37 11.09 -15.25
CA PHE A 152 -24.82 10.86 -15.19
C PHE A 152 -25.57 12.14 -14.82
N ASN A 153 -26.73 12.38 -15.45
CA ASN A 153 -27.52 13.58 -15.34
C ASN A 153 -28.61 13.52 -14.26
N ASP A 154 -28.79 12.37 -13.61
CA ASP A 154 -29.83 12.09 -12.62
C ASP A 154 -29.26 11.86 -11.19
N ILE A 155 -28.01 12.23 -10.93
CA ILE A 155 -27.40 12.18 -9.60
C ILE A 155 -27.45 13.59 -8.99
N ASP A 156 -28.50 13.86 -8.24
CA ASP A 156 -28.69 15.12 -7.53
C ASP A 156 -28.10 15.10 -6.10
N ALA A 157 -28.33 16.17 -5.34
CA ALA A 157 -27.84 16.33 -3.98
C ALA A 157 -28.41 15.30 -2.99
N THR A 158 -29.52 14.62 -3.30
CA THR A 158 -30.11 13.56 -2.45
C THR A 158 -29.21 12.33 -2.38
N TYR A 159 -28.41 12.07 -3.43
CA TYR A 159 -27.50 10.93 -3.51
C TYR A 159 -26.05 11.27 -3.12
N TRP A 160 -25.82 12.34 -2.36
CA TRP A 160 -24.49 12.76 -1.91
C TRP A 160 -23.67 11.61 -1.32
N TRP A 161 -24.29 10.70 -0.58
CA TRP A 161 -23.70 9.55 0.08
C TRP A 161 -23.23 8.43 -0.87
N ALA A 162 -23.79 8.36 -2.09
CA ALA A 162 -23.46 7.37 -3.10
C ALA A 162 -22.65 7.96 -4.29
N LYS A 163 -22.52 9.27 -4.37
CA LYS A 163 -21.91 9.98 -5.51
C LYS A 163 -20.50 9.51 -5.82
N GLU A 164 -19.69 9.33 -4.80
CA GLU A 164 -18.33 8.81 -4.95
C GLU A 164 -18.33 7.38 -5.49
N ALA A 165 -19.16 6.51 -4.93
CA ALA A 165 -19.28 5.13 -5.37
C ALA A 165 -19.79 5.03 -6.82
N ILE A 166 -20.76 5.84 -7.21
CA ILE A 166 -21.27 5.91 -8.58
C ILE A 166 -20.15 6.34 -9.54
N SER A 167 -19.35 7.35 -9.15
CA SER A 167 -18.18 7.77 -9.93
C SER A 167 -17.13 6.66 -10.04
N ALA A 168 -16.88 5.95 -8.96
CA ALA A 168 -15.95 4.81 -8.96
C ALA A 168 -16.44 3.70 -9.92
N LEU A 169 -17.72 3.33 -9.87
CA LEU A 169 -18.27 2.31 -10.75
C LEU A 169 -18.19 2.72 -12.23
N GLN A 170 -18.55 3.97 -12.57
CA GLN A 170 -18.48 4.43 -13.95
C GLN A 170 -17.04 4.51 -14.45
N SER A 171 -16.17 5.17 -13.69
CA SER A 171 -14.78 5.40 -14.12
C SER A 171 -13.92 4.12 -14.21
N ASN A 172 -14.38 3.03 -13.60
CA ASN A 172 -13.79 1.70 -13.74
C ASN A 172 -14.56 0.79 -14.72
N GLY A 173 -15.57 1.27 -15.43
CA GLY A 173 -16.30 0.48 -16.41
C GLY A 173 -17.27 -0.56 -15.83
N VAL A 174 -17.50 -0.56 -14.51
CA VAL A 174 -18.44 -1.48 -13.85
C VAL A 174 -19.88 -1.13 -14.22
N SER A 175 -20.23 0.16 -14.21
CA SER A 175 -21.56 0.65 -14.62
C SER A 175 -21.44 1.61 -15.80
N VAL A 176 -22.33 1.44 -16.78
CA VAL A 176 -22.47 2.33 -17.95
C VAL A 176 -23.76 3.14 -17.92
N GLY A 177 -24.50 3.07 -16.80
CA GLY A 177 -25.81 3.72 -16.64
C GLY A 177 -26.96 2.97 -17.30
N ASN A 178 -28.05 3.69 -17.61
CA ASN A 178 -29.29 3.14 -18.19
C ASN A 178 -29.35 3.24 -19.75
N GLY A 179 -28.27 3.70 -20.39
CA GLY A 179 -28.21 3.92 -21.84
C GLY A 179 -28.84 5.21 -22.33
N LEU A 180 -29.48 6.00 -21.47
CA LEU A 180 -30.13 7.28 -21.74
C LEU A 180 -29.41 8.47 -21.06
N GLY A 181 -28.16 8.26 -20.62
CA GLY A 181 -27.39 9.28 -19.90
C GLY A 181 -27.63 9.36 -18.41
N GLY A 182 -28.54 8.55 -17.86
CA GLY A 182 -28.84 8.45 -16.43
C GLY A 182 -28.23 7.22 -15.79
N PHE A 183 -28.14 7.23 -14.47
CA PHE A 183 -27.74 6.10 -13.64
C PHE A 183 -28.93 5.31 -13.07
N ASP A 184 -30.06 6.01 -12.86
CA ASP A 184 -31.27 5.53 -12.17
C ASP A 184 -30.97 5.10 -10.73
N PRO A 185 -30.54 6.03 -9.84
CA PRO A 185 -30.03 5.70 -8.51
C PRO A 185 -31.07 5.07 -7.58
N SER A 186 -32.35 5.41 -7.73
CA SER A 186 -33.48 4.85 -6.96
C SER A 186 -34.00 3.54 -7.53
N GLY A 187 -33.65 3.22 -8.76
CA GLY A 187 -34.09 1.99 -9.42
C GLY A 187 -33.67 0.76 -8.66
N VAL A 188 -34.57 -0.22 -8.51
CA VAL A 188 -34.26 -1.51 -7.89
C VAL A 188 -33.53 -2.42 -8.88
N LEU A 189 -32.62 -3.24 -8.36
CA LEU A 189 -31.84 -4.15 -9.18
C LEU A 189 -32.55 -5.47 -9.43
N THR A 190 -32.58 -5.87 -10.68
CA THR A 190 -32.92 -7.25 -11.05
C THR A 190 -31.70 -8.17 -10.89
N ARG A 191 -31.94 -9.46 -10.77
CA ARG A 191 -30.88 -10.47 -10.58
C ARG A 191 -29.85 -10.47 -11.72
N GLU A 192 -30.28 -10.32 -12.98
CA GLU A 192 -29.40 -10.22 -14.14
C GLU A 192 -28.59 -8.91 -14.15
N SER A 193 -29.19 -7.80 -13.72
CA SER A 193 -28.50 -6.51 -13.58
C SER A 193 -27.42 -6.59 -12.49
N TYR A 194 -27.75 -7.22 -11.35
CA TYR A 194 -26.78 -7.47 -10.30
C TYR A 194 -25.64 -8.37 -10.78
N ALA A 195 -25.97 -9.50 -11.44
CA ALA A 195 -24.95 -10.42 -11.96
C ALA A 195 -23.96 -9.71 -12.89
N GLN A 196 -24.45 -8.83 -13.77
CA GLN A 196 -23.60 -8.08 -14.68
C GLN A 196 -22.66 -7.12 -13.95
N LEU A 197 -23.17 -6.37 -12.95
CA LEU A 197 -22.34 -5.44 -12.18
C LEU A 197 -21.28 -6.20 -11.37
N LEU A 198 -21.67 -7.29 -10.71
CA LEU A 198 -20.75 -8.15 -9.97
C LEU A 198 -19.68 -8.77 -10.89
N TYR A 199 -20.11 -9.31 -12.04
CA TYR A 199 -19.18 -9.88 -13.04
C TYR A 199 -18.13 -8.86 -13.46
N ARG A 200 -18.54 -7.64 -13.86
CA ARG A 200 -17.61 -6.58 -14.26
C ARG A 200 -16.66 -6.17 -13.12
N ALA A 201 -17.17 -6.03 -11.90
CA ALA A 201 -16.34 -5.72 -10.75
C ALA A 201 -15.32 -6.84 -10.45
N MET A 202 -15.73 -8.10 -10.59
CA MET A 202 -14.83 -9.25 -10.45
C MET A 202 -13.80 -9.36 -11.57
N GLN A 203 -14.11 -8.90 -12.79
CA GLN A 203 -13.12 -8.87 -13.87
C GLN A 203 -12.02 -7.83 -13.58
N LEU A 204 -12.35 -6.68 -13.00
CA LEU A 204 -11.35 -5.72 -12.53
C LEU A 204 -10.40 -6.33 -11.49
N LYS A 205 -10.91 -7.23 -10.64
CA LYS A 205 -10.08 -8.00 -9.70
C LYS A 205 -9.29 -9.12 -10.39
N LYS A 206 -9.68 -9.55 -11.60
CA LYS A 206 -8.88 -10.48 -12.43
C LYS A 206 -7.72 -9.78 -13.14
N ASP A 207 -7.87 -8.48 -13.42
CA ASP A 207 -6.77 -7.64 -13.93
C ASP A 207 -5.82 -7.20 -12.81
N VAL A 208 -6.23 -7.36 -11.53
CA VAL A 208 -5.32 -7.59 -10.41
C VAL A 208 -5.06 -9.10 -10.43
N PRO A 209 -3.85 -9.57 -10.76
CA PRO A 209 -3.55 -11.00 -10.77
C PRO A 209 -4.02 -11.63 -9.46
N GLU A 210 -4.70 -12.79 -9.53
CA GLU A 210 -4.93 -13.72 -8.41
C GLU A 210 -3.73 -13.64 -7.49
N GLU A 211 -3.90 -13.25 -6.18
CA GLU A 211 -2.80 -12.87 -5.27
C GLU A 211 -1.44 -13.31 -5.79
N GLN A 212 -0.89 -12.52 -6.71
CA GLN A 212 0.50 -12.73 -7.10
C GLN A 212 1.21 -12.73 -5.76
N PRO A 213 2.00 -13.74 -5.47
CA PRO A 213 2.78 -13.72 -4.26
C PRO A 213 3.47 -12.37 -4.22
N SER A 214 2.92 -11.49 -3.41
CA SER A 214 3.35 -10.09 -3.31
C SER A 214 4.17 -9.96 -2.05
N TYR A 215 4.91 -8.89 -1.94
CA TYR A 215 5.67 -8.59 -0.74
C TYR A 215 4.85 -8.51 0.55
N ILE A 216 3.52 -8.35 0.46
CA ILE A 216 2.65 -8.23 1.63
C ILE A 216 2.74 -9.45 2.56
N ASN A 217 2.76 -10.66 1.98
CA ASN A 217 2.80 -11.91 2.72
C ASN A 217 4.20 -12.54 2.76
N LEU A 218 5.22 -11.85 2.25
CA LEU A 218 6.59 -12.35 2.28
C LEU A 218 7.18 -12.25 3.68
N ASP A 219 7.95 -13.26 4.05
CA ASP A 219 8.79 -13.23 5.25
C ASP A 219 9.91 -12.19 5.09
N VAL A 220 9.86 -11.11 5.83
CA VAL A 220 10.84 -10.02 5.74
C VAL A 220 12.21 -10.34 6.35
N THR A 221 12.39 -11.56 6.89
CA THR A 221 13.70 -12.09 7.31
C THR A 221 14.41 -12.87 6.19
N LEU A 222 13.76 -13.05 5.04
CA LEU A 222 14.41 -13.57 3.84
C LEU A 222 15.23 -12.45 3.18
N PRO A 223 16.43 -12.79 2.62
CA PRO A 223 17.17 -11.81 1.84
C PRO A 223 16.38 -11.39 0.60
N SER A 224 16.34 -10.11 0.33
CA SER A 224 15.92 -9.60 -0.98
C SER A 224 17.09 -9.64 -1.96
N ASN A 225 16.79 -9.89 -3.22
CA ASN A 225 17.79 -9.83 -4.30
C ASN A 225 17.88 -8.42 -4.93
N VAL A 226 17.36 -7.40 -4.24
CA VAL A 226 17.48 -6.01 -4.67
C VAL A 226 18.95 -5.57 -4.60
N THR A 227 19.38 -4.79 -5.57
CA THR A 227 20.72 -4.19 -5.58
C THR A 227 20.69 -2.77 -5.00
N ALA A 228 21.82 -2.29 -4.51
CA ALA A 228 21.96 -0.91 -4.05
C ALA A 228 21.56 0.10 -5.14
N GLN A 229 21.94 -0.17 -6.40
CA GLN A 229 21.64 0.68 -7.53
C GLN A 229 20.13 0.73 -7.84
N GLU A 230 19.39 -0.38 -7.72
CA GLU A 230 17.93 -0.39 -7.91
C GLU A 230 17.24 0.49 -6.87
N ILE A 231 17.69 0.44 -5.60
CA ILE A 231 17.17 1.30 -4.53
C ILE A 231 17.47 2.78 -4.83
N ASP A 232 18.72 3.11 -5.14
CA ASP A 232 19.14 4.48 -5.41
C ASP A 232 18.45 5.06 -6.63
N ASN A 233 18.33 4.31 -7.72
CA ASN A 233 17.63 4.74 -8.93
C ASN A 233 16.14 4.99 -8.67
N PHE A 234 15.50 4.16 -7.86
CA PHE A 234 14.10 4.37 -7.49
C PHE A 234 13.92 5.66 -6.67
N ILE A 235 14.80 5.89 -5.69
CA ILE A 235 14.77 7.10 -4.86
C ILE A 235 14.98 8.34 -5.72
N GLU A 236 16.02 8.36 -6.54
CA GLU A 236 16.35 9.47 -7.43
C GLU A 236 15.24 9.80 -8.43
N LYS A 237 14.66 8.76 -9.05
CA LYS A 237 13.53 8.93 -9.97
C LYS A 237 12.27 9.45 -9.29
N SER A 238 12.03 9.03 -8.04
CA SER A 238 10.84 9.42 -7.28
C SER A 238 10.97 10.80 -6.63
N GLN A 239 12.17 11.13 -6.15
CA GLN A 239 12.50 12.38 -5.45
C GLN A 239 13.97 12.72 -5.70
N SER A 240 14.23 13.48 -6.78
CA SER A 240 15.60 13.82 -7.22
C SER A 240 16.42 14.68 -6.23
N ASP A 241 15.75 15.27 -5.24
CA ASP A 241 16.34 16.05 -4.15
C ASP A 241 16.38 15.27 -2.81
N SER A 242 16.14 13.95 -2.84
CA SER A 242 16.17 13.11 -1.65
C SER A 242 17.59 12.98 -1.08
N PRO A 243 17.78 13.21 0.23
CA PRO A 243 19.06 12.96 0.88
C PRO A 243 19.39 11.48 1.04
N LEU A 244 18.46 10.58 0.71
CA LEU A 244 18.67 9.12 0.72
C LEU A 244 19.33 8.61 -0.56
N ILE A 245 19.54 9.41 -1.59
CA ILE A 245 20.25 9.00 -2.81
C ILE A 245 21.67 8.58 -2.44
N GLY A 246 22.08 7.38 -2.85
CA GLY A 246 23.39 6.79 -2.52
C GLY A 246 23.41 5.95 -1.23
N THR A 247 22.26 5.81 -0.53
CA THR A 247 22.16 4.96 0.67
C THR A 247 21.78 3.51 0.36
N GLY A 248 21.54 3.14 -0.88
CA GLY A 248 21.19 1.79 -1.29
C GLY A 248 22.15 0.72 -0.74
N LYS A 249 23.45 1.01 -0.73
CA LYS A 249 24.50 0.14 -0.15
C LYS A 249 24.32 -0.09 1.36
N ASP A 250 23.82 0.90 2.08
CA ASP A 250 23.65 0.81 3.54
C ASP A 250 22.46 -0.10 3.90
N PHE A 251 21.41 -0.12 3.07
CA PHE A 251 20.30 -1.08 3.20
C PHE A 251 20.76 -2.52 2.94
N ILE A 252 21.60 -2.74 1.90
CA ILE A 252 22.17 -4.05 1.62
C ILE A 252 23.10 -4.51 2.77
N GLN A 253 23.92 -3.60 3.30
CA GLN A 253 24.76 -3.90 4.44
C GLN A 253 23.92 -4.28 5.67
N ALA A 254 22.87 -3.51 5.99
CA ALA A 254 21.99 -3.79 7.11
C ALA A 254 21.26 -5.13 6.96
N GLN A 255 20.84 -5.52 5.75
CA GLN A 255 20.30 -6.85 5.48
C GLN A 255 21.28 -7.96 5.90
N ASN A 256 22.51 -7.85 5.46
CA ASN A 256 23.53 -8.88 5.71
C ASN A 256 23.95 -8.93 7.19
N GLU A 257 23.97 -7.79 7.86
CA GLU A 257 24.38 -7.69 9.27
C GLU A 257 23.27 -8.06 10.24
N TYR A 258 22.03 -7.63 10.00
CA TYR A 258 20.94 -7.75 10.97
C TYR A 258 19.86 -8.75 10.58
N GLY A 259 19.91 -9.32 9.39
CA GLY A 259 18.98 -10.36 8.97
C GLY A 259 17.56 -9.87 8.70
N VAL A 260 17.44 -8.68 8.11
CA VAL A 260 16.16 -8.08 7.69
C VAL A 260 16.27 -7.64 6.23
N SER A 261 15.27 -7.96 5.41
CA SER A 261 15.24 -7.64 3.97
C SER A 261 15.61 -6.18 3.68
N ALA A 262 16.61 -5.96 2.81
CA ALA A 262 17.02 -4.62 2.38
C ALA A 262 15.89 -3.87 1.67
N LEU A 263 15.10 -4.59 0.89
CA LEU A 263 13.97 -4.02 0.17
C LEU A 263 12.88 -3.51 1.14
N TYR A 264 12.59 -4.30 2.20
CA TYR A 264 11.70 -3.85 3.27
C TYR A 264 12.26 -2.63 4.00
N LEU A 265 13.54 -2.65 4.40
CA LEU A 265 14.17 -1.53 5.11
C LEU A 265 14.13 -0.24 4.29
N ALA A 266 14.40 -0.32 2.98
CA ALA A 266 14.33 0.83 2.09
C ALA A 266 12.89 1.38 1.96
N ALA A 267 11.91 0.50 1.73
CA ALA A 267 10.51 0.89 1.65
C ALA A 267 10.00 1.52 2.95
N HIS A 268 10.39 0.96 4.08
CA HIS A 268 10.05 1.47 5.40
C HIS A 268 10.67 2.86 5.65
N ALA A 269 11.96 3.04 5.38
CA ALA A 269 12.63 4.33 5.50
C ALA A 269 11.98 5.41 4.61
N ILE A 270 11.64 5.07 3.38
CA ILE A 270 10.96 5.97 2.44
C ILE A 270 9.59 6.39 2.99
N LEU A 271 8.80 5.45 3.50
CA LEU A 271 7.46 5.73 4.04
C LEU A 271 7.54 6.65 5.27
N GLU A 272 8.34 6.29 6.27
CA GLU A 272 8.39 6.97 7.56
C GLU A 272 9.04 8.36 7.48
N SER A 273 10.02 8.52 6.59
CA SER A 273 10.79 9.77 6.50
C SER A 273 10.36 10.70 5.36
N GLY A 274 9.42 10.27 4.49
CA GLY A 274 9.10 10.99 3.27
C GLY A 274 10.35 11.17 2.39
N TYR A 275 11.00 10.07 2.04
CA TYR A 275 12.27 10.06 1.29
C TYR A 275 13.44 10.78 2.01
N GLY A 276 13.48 10.71 3.33
CA GLY A 276 14.51 11.41 4.13
C GLY A 276 14.29 12.91 4.27
N LYS A 277 13.18 13.44 3.74
CA LYS A 277 12.89 14.86 3.66
C LYS A 277 12.09 15.39 4.86
N SER A 278 11.61 14.53 5.79
CA SER A 278 11.02 15.01 7.03
C SER A 278 12.09 15.75 7.85
N GLU A 279 11.68 16.75 8.63
CA GLU A 279 12.63 17.58 9.41
C GLU A 279 13.49 16.72 10.36
N ILE A 280 12.89 15.74 11.02
CA ILE A 280 13.59 14.82 11.93
C ILE A 280 14.59 13.95 11.15
N ALA A 281 14.18 13.41 10.00
CA ALA A 281 15.05 12.60 9.19
C ALA A 281 16.24 13.40 8.65
N TYR A 282 16.01 14.60 8.16
CA TYR A 282 17.05 15.43 7.59
C TYR A 282 18.02 15.98 8.64
N ARG A 283 17.51 16.64 9.69
CA ARG A 283 18.35 17.34 10.67
C ARG A 283 18.99 16.44 11.72
N LYS A 284 18.35 15.28 12.01
CA LYS A 284 18.82 14.31 13.01
C LYS A 284 19.20 12.96 12.43
N HIS A 285 19.18 12.78 11.11
CA HIS A 285 19.40 11.52 10.41
C HIS A 285 18.46 10.38 10.91
N ASN A 286 17.35 10.72 11.53
CA ASN A 286 16.44 9.78 12.18
C ASN A 286 15.28 9.44 11.25
N LEU A 287 15.47 8.40 10.43
CA LEU A 287 14.55 8.00 9.36
C LEU A 287 13.25 7.38 9.88
N PHE A 288 13.25 6.83 11.09
CA PHE A 288 12.16 6.00 11.62
C PHE A 288 11.50 6.60 12.86
N GLY A 289 11.71 7.88 13.13
CA GLY A 289 11.09 8.56 14.26
C GLY A 289 11.52 8.04 15.64
N LEU A 290 12.76 7.54 15.77
CA LEU A 290 13.24 7.00 17.04
C LEU A 290 13.11 8.02 18.20
N ARG A 291 12.29 7.68 19.19
CA ARG A 291 11.97 8.54 20.35
C ARG A 291 11.30 9.87 20.00
N ALA A 292 10.67 9.98 18.84
CA ALA A 292 9.88 11.13 18.43
C ALA A 292 8.49 11.06 19.06
N TYR A 293 8.35 11.52 20.31
CA TYR A 293 7.07 11.48 21.03
C TYR A 293 6.14 12.61 20.60
N ASP A 294 4.83 12.35 20.63
CA ASP A 294 3.77 13.26 20.12
C ASP A 294 3.79 14.68 20.71
N ARG A 295 4.26 14.84 21.95
CA ARG A 295 4.30 16.14 22.62
C ARG A 295 5.23 17.14 21.93
N ASP A 296 6.41 16.70 21.51
CA ASP A 296 7.39 17.46 20.73
C ASP A 296 8.31 16.47 20.00
N PRO A 297 7.89 15.97 18.83
CA PRO A 297 8.61 14.92 18.14
C PRO A 297 10.06 15.30 17.82
N PHE A 298 10.32 16.55 17.42
CA PHE A 298 11.65 16.97 17.07
C PHE A 298 12.58 17.08 18.29
N ALA A 299 12.13 17.69 19.38
CA ALA A 299 12.96 17.86 20.58
C ALA A 299 13.36 16.53 21.21
N TYR A 300 12.45 15.53 21.20
CA TYR A 300 12.71 14.22 21.80
C TYR A 300 13.42 13.23 20.89
N ALA A 301 13.25 13.36 19.57
CA ALA A 301 13.87 12.46 18.60
C ALA A 301 15.38 12.35 18.83
N LYS A 302 15.90 11.14 18.83
CA LYS A 302 17.35 10.87 18.92
C LYS A 302 18.07 11.43 17.68
N TYR A 303 19.26 11.97 17.88
CA TYR A 303 20.19 12.25 16.80
C TYR A 303 20.98 10.99 16.48
N LEU A 304 21.10 10.67 15.20
CA LEU A 304 21.96 9.59 14.71
C LEU A 304 23.11 10.21 13.88
N PRO A 305 24.33 9.64 13.96
CA PRO A 305 25.49 10.20 13.26
C PRO A 305 25.33 10.25 11.73
N SER A 306 24.61 9.25 11.16
CA SER A 306 24.34 9.15 9.73
C SER A 306 23.05 8.40 9.42
N TYR A 307 22.60 8.45 8.17
CA TYR A 307 21.50 7.59 7.68
C TYR A 307 21.83 6.09 7.79
N LYS A 308 23.11 5.72 7.57
CA LYS A 308 23.58 4.34 7.77
C LYS A 308 23.30 3.87 9.20
N ASP A 309 23.61 4.71 10.21
CA ASP A 309 23.36 4.36 11.62
C ASP A 309 21.86 4.20 11.89
N SER A 310 21.03 5.06 11.28
CA SER A 310 19.57 4.96 11.37
C SER A 310 19.03 3.66 10.77
N ILE A 311 19.50 3.29 9.60
CA ILE A 311 19.12 2.06 8.89
C ILE A 311 19.54 0.83 9.72
N SER A 312 20.80 0.80 10.17
CA SER A 312 21.35 -0.29 11.00
C SER A 312 20.58 -0.45 12.31
N TYR A 313 20.30 0.68 12.99
CA TYR A 313 19.51 0.65 14.20
C TYR A 313 18.11 0.08 13.97
N ASN A 314 17.40 0.57 12.96
CA ASN A 314 16.04 0.07 12.70
C ASN A 314 16.05 -1.41 12.32
N ALA A 315 17.03 -1.87 11.55
CA ALA A 315 17.19 -3.28 11.20
C ALA A 315 17.37 -4.16 12.47
N ASP A 316 18.26 -3.76 13.38
CA ASP A 316 18.46 -4.43 14.66
C ASP A 316 17.20 -4.43 15.53
N TYR A 317 16.58 -3.25 15.67
CA TYR A 317 15.38 -3.05 16.48
C TYR A 317 14.20 -3.90 15.99
N VAL A 318 13.91 -3.85 14.70
CA VAL A 318 12.81 -4.61 14.09
C VAL A 318 13.08 -6.12 14.19
N ARG A 319 14.32 -6.54 13.89
CA ARG A 319 14.70 -7.95 13.98
C ARG A 319 14.50 -8.52 15.38
N LYS A 320 14.91 -7.78 16.40
CA LYS A 320 14.88 -8.25 17.81
C LYS A 320 13.51 -8.16 18.43
N ASN A 321 12.74 -7.13 18.13
CA ASN A 321 11.47 -6.88 18.82
C ASN A 321 10.23 -7.40 18.08
N TYR A 322 10.28 -7.51 16.74
CA TYR A 322 9.12 -7.89 15.93
C TYR A 322 9.29 -9.21 15.18
N LEU A 323 10.52 -9.60 14.84
CA LEU A 323 10.81 -10.73 13.95
C LEU A 323 11.52 -11.89 14.65
N GLU A 324 11.60 -11.89 15.98
CA GLU A 324 12.19 -12.97 16.77
C GLU A 324 11.11 -13.67 17.60
N LYS A 325 11.05 -15.01 17.51
CA LYS A 325 10.11 -15.78 18.35
C LYS A 325 10.41 -15.55 19.83
N GLY A 326 9.37 -15.17 20.59
CA GLY A 326 9.47 -14.87 22.01
C GLY A 326 9.73 -13.41 22.32
N ALA A 327 9.90 -12.54 21.32
CA ALA A 327 9.93 -11.09 21.55
C ALA A 327 8.51 -10.54 21.85
N ASP A 328 8.42 -9.47 22.62
CA ASP A 328 7.15 -8.89 23.12
C ASP A 328 6.18 -8.48 21.99
N HIS A 329 6.73 -8.09 20.84
CA HIS A 329 5.95 -7.65 19.67
C HIS A 329 5.90 -8.67 18.55
N PHE A 330 6.42 -9.89 18.76
CA PHE A 330 6.40 -10.92 17.73
C PHE A 330 4.98 -11.42 17.47
N ASN A 331 4.54 -11.31 16.22
CA ASN A 331 3.25 -11.85 15.76
C ASN A 331 3.38 -12.61 14.41
N GLY A 332 4.61 -12.80 13.94
CA GLY A 332 4.94 -13.45 12.66
C GLY A 332 6.01 -12.67 11.90
N TYR A 333 6.29 -13.10 10.69
CA TYR A 333 7.42 -12.59 9.89
C TYR A 333 6.98 -11.72 8.70
N THR A 334 5.68 -11.50 8.53
CA THR A 334 5.10 -10.76 7.41
C THR A 334 4.73 -9.33 7.80
N LEU A 335 4.56 -8.46 6.81
CA LEU A 335 4.16 -7.07 7.05
C LEU A 335 2.83 -6.94 7.82
N PRO A 336 1.74 -7.69 7.50
CA PRO A 336 0.52 -7.65 8.30
C PRO A 336 0.72 -8.12 9.74
N ALA A 337 1.54 -9.15 9.95
CA ALA A 337 1.84 -9.64 11.30
C ALA A 337 2.59 -8.60 12.14
N MET A 338 3.53 -7.88 11.54
CA MET A 338 4.21 -6.75 12.18
C MET A 338 3.26 -5.59 12.47
N ASN A 339 2.37 -5.26 11.53
CA ASN A 339 1.46 -4.11 11.64
C ASN A 339 0.55 -4.18 12.86
N GLU A 340 0.14 -5.38 13.29
CA GLU A 340 -0.67 -5.60 14.49
C GLU A 340 -0.09 -4.92 15.75
N LYS A 341 1.23 -4.76 15.81
CA LYS A 341 1.96 -4.21 16.97
C LYS A 341 2.80 -2.96 16.65
N TYR A 342 3.08 -2.69 15.37
CA TYR A 342 4.00 -1.63 14.96
C TYR A 342 3.31 -0.29 14.76
N ALA A 343 2.16 -0.27 14.08
CA ALA A 343 1.47 0.97 13.74
C ALA A 343 -0.04 0.89 13.99
N THR A 344 -0.63 2.02 14.34
CA THR A 344 -2.10 2.16 14.43
C THR A 344 -2.76 2.26 13.07
N ASP A 345 -2.00 2.67 12.05
CA ASP A 345 -2.44 2.71 10.65
C ASP A 345 -2.61 1.28 10.10
N LYS A 346 -3.85 0.89 9.84
CA LYS A 346 -4.19 -0.44 9.31
C LYS A 346 -3.66 -0.68 7.89
N GLU A 347 -3.36 0.37 7.14
CA GLU A 347 -2.84 0.29 5.78
C GLU A 347 -1.31 0.30 5.70
N TRP A 348 -0.61 0.43 6.84
CA TRP A 348 0.85 0.52 6.90
C TRP A 348 1.54 -0.63 6.13
N ALA A 349 1.11 -1.86 6.36
CA ALA A 349 1.65 -3.05 5.68
C ALA A 349 1.49 -2.97 4.16
N GLY A 350 0.31 -2.56 3.69
CA GLY A 350 0.02 -2.38 2.26
C GLY A 350 0.84 -1.25 1.62
N LYS A 351 1.02 -0.14 2.33
CA LYS A 351 1.85 0.99 1.86
C LYS A 351 3.31 0.58 1.68
N ILE A 352 3.87 -0.17 2.63
CA ILE A 352 5.24 -0.70 2.51
C ILE A 352 5.36 -1.69 1.36
N ALA A 353 4.47 -2.69 1.28
CA ALA A 353 4.49 -3.68 0.21
C ALA A 353 4.42 -3.01 -1.19
N ASN A 354 3.60 -1.98 -1.33
CA ASN A 354 3.49 -1.21 -2.58
C ASN A 354 4.81 -0.47 -2.94
N ILE A 355 5.50 0.10 -1.95
CA ILE A 355 6.80 0.73 -2.20
C ILE A 355 7.83 -0.33 -2.59
N MET A 356 7.85 -1.49 -1.91
CA MET A 356 8.72 -2.62 -2.26
C MET A 356 8.52 -3.05 -3.71
N GLU A 357 7.25 -3.20 -4.14
CA GLU A 357 6.87 -3.58 -5.50
C GLU A 357 7.34 -2.56 -6.54
N ARG A 358 7.29 -1.28 -6.21
CA ARG A 358 7.74 -0.19 -7.09
C ARG A 358 9.27 -0.09 -7.19
N ILE A 359 10.00 -0.44 -6.13
CA ILE A 359 11.48 -0.53 -6.17
C ILE A 359 11.89 -1.71 -7.04
N LYS A 360 11.29 -2.87 -6.80
CA LYS A 360 11.57 -4.11 -7.51
C LYS A 360 10.30 -4.96 -7.61
N PRO A 361 9.79 -5.22 -8.83
CA PRO A 361 8.64 -6.09 -9.01
C PRO A 361 8.84 -7.47 -8.37
N PHE A 362 7.81 -7.99 -7.71
CA PHE A 362 7.88 -9.28 -7.03
C PHE A 362 8.08 -10.42 -8.02
N ASN A 363 9.05 -11.28 -7.74
CA ASN A 363 9.25 -12.51 -8.47
C ASN A 363 9.36 -13.68 -7.47
N LYS A 364 8.38 -14.57 -7.48
CA LYS A 364 8.32 -15.72 -6.58
C LYS A 364 9.60 -16.57 -6.60
N LYS A 365 10.23 -16.72 -7.77
CA LYS A 365 11.44 -17.51 -7.93
C LYS A 365 12.62 -16.99 -7.11
N ASP A 366 12.66 -15.69 -6.82
CA ASP A 366 13.72 -15.07 -6.03
C ASP A 366 13.69 -15.52 -4.56
N TYR A 367 12.57 -16.10 -4.11
CA TYR A 367 12.33 -16.51 -2.73
C TYR A 367 12.10 -18.01 -2.57
N GLU A 368 12.12 -18.78 -3.67
CA GLU A 368 12.01 -20.24 -3.63
C GLU A 368 13.30 -20.85 -3.04
N ASN A 369 13.16 -21.70 -2.01
CA ASN A 369 14.26 -22.38 -1.32
C ASN A 369 15.28 -21.44 -0.63
N VAL A 370 14.93 -20.17 -0.42
CA VAL A 370 15.79 -19.21 0.29
C VAL A 370 15.61 -19.37 1.79
N LYS A 371 16.73 -19.37 2.52
CA LYS A 371 16.72 -19.48 3.98
C LYS A 371 16.65 -18.09 4.62
N ARG A 372 16.04 -18.03 5.81
CA ARG A 372 16.06 -16.83 6.65
C ARG A 372 17.49 -16.42 6.97
N LEU A 373 17.73 -15.13 6.95
CA LEU A 373 19.00 -14.55 7.37
C LEU A 373 19.23 -14.75 8.88
N PRO A 374 20.47 -14.95 9.31
CA PRO A 374 20.81 -15.05 10.73
C PRO A 374 20.59 -13.71 11.44
N LYS A 375 20.24 -13.79 12.72
CA LYS A 375 20.17 -12.63 13.61
C LYS A 375 21.58 -12.21 14.03
N ASN A 376 21.85 -10.90 14.05
CA ASN A 376 23.08 -10.38 14.65
C ASN A 376 23.04 -10.62 16.17
N PRO A 377 24.04 -11.27 16.77
CA PRO A 377 24.10 -11.45 18.22
C PRO A 377 24.36 -10.16 18.99
N ASN A 378 25.01 -9.17 18.36
CA ASN A 378 25.32 -7.89 18.97
C ASN A 378 24.13 -6.96 18.98
N THR A 379 23.99 -6.15 20.03
CA THR A 379 22.94 -5.16 20.16
C THR A 379 23.53 -3.76 20.03
N LEU A 380 22.92 -2.92 19.19
CA LEU A 380 23.28 -1.50 19.12
C LEU A 380 22.80 -0.80 20.38
N ASN A 381 23.68 -0.06 21.05
CA ASN A 381 23.35 0.73 22.23
C ASN A 381 22.80 2.11 21.82
N VAL A 382 21.50 2.17 21.64
CA VAL A 382 20.80 3.40 21.19
C VAL A 382 20.48 4.34 22.33
N GLU A 383 20.39 3.82 23.55
CA GLU A 383 20.13 4.66 24.72
C GLU A 383 21.29 5.63 24.98
N ALA A 384 22.50 5.27 24.56
CA ALA A 384 23.67 6.14 24.60
C ALA A 384 23.62 7.29 23.60
N LEU A 385 22.72 7.26 22.60
CA LEU A 385 22.61 8.34 21.61
C LEU A 385 21.99 9.59 22.26
N GLY A 386 22.59 10.73 21.99
CA GLY A 386 22.03 12.03 22.34
C GLY A 386 20.81 12.39 21.49
N LYS A 387 20.13 13.44 21.88
CA LYS A 387 19.05 14.05 21.07
C LYS A 387 19.46 15.38 20.45
N GLU A 388 20.56 15.96 20.92
CA GLU A 388 21.06 17.24 20.44
C GLU A 388 21.87 17.08 19.16
N ILE A 389 21.71 18.03 18.23
CA ILE A 389 22.49 18.09 17.00
C ILE A 389 23.92 18.59 17.35
N PRO A 390 24.98 17.88 17.00
CA PRO A 390 26.35 18.27 17.34
C PRO A 390 26.85 19.38 16.40
N TYR A 391 26.61 20.63 16.74
CA TYR A 391 27.13 21.78 16.00
C TYR A 391 28.62 21.91 16.22
N LYS A 392 29.33 22.37 15.16
CA LYS A 392 30.75 22.77 15.22
C LYS A 392 30.83 24.29 15.28
N ASP A 393 31.24 24.83 16.42
CA ASP A 393 31.38 26.27 16.61
C ASP A 393 32.59 26.83 15.86
N TYR A 394 32.44 28.03 15.29
CA TYR A 394 33.53 28.85 14.80
C TYR A 394 34.09 29.74 15.93
N ALA A 395 35.32 30.21 15.75
CA ALA A 395 35.94 31.11 16.70
C ALA A 395 35.10 32.40 16.87
N LYS A 396 35.04 32.95 18.08
CA LYS A 396 34.33 34.21 18.35
C LYS A 396 34.86 35.31 17.42
N GLY A 397 33.97 35.98 16.70
CA GLY A 397 34.27 37.02 15.72
C GLY A 397 34.74 36.51 14.37
N ALA A 398 34.58 35.21 14.08
CA ALA A 398 34.85 34.65 12.76
C ALA A 398 33.95 35.29 11.71
N THR A 399 34.51 35.57 10.54
CA THR A 399 33.79 36.14 9.40
C THR A 399 34.01 35.31 8.15
N ALA A 400 33.10 35.43 7.20
CA ALA A 400 33.20 34.83 5.88
C ALA A 400 32.81 35.85 4.80
N THR A 401 33.20 35.56 3.56
CA THR A 401 32.74 36.32 2.40
C THR A 401 31.79 35.45 1.60
N ILE A 402 30.65 35.98 1.22
CA ILE A 402 29.68 35.28 0.33
C ILE A 402 30.35 35.13 -1.05
N GLN A 403 30.54 33.91 -1.51
CA GLN A 403 31.20 33.62 -2.80
C GLN A 403 30.21 33.09 -3.87
N LEU A 404 29.03 32.65 -3.49
CA LEU A 404 27.99 32.17 -4.42
C LEU A 404 26.64 32.78 -4.08
N VAL A 405 25.89 33.14 -5.11
CA VAL A 405 24.47 33.50 -4.95
C VAL A 405 23.68 32.24 -4.62
N GLY A 406 23.16 32.16 -3.42
CA GLY A 406 22.39 31.01 -2.92
C GLY A 406 21.29 31.47 -1.98
N SER A 407 20.46 30.57 -1.56
CA SER A 407 19.39 30.83 -0.58
C SER A 407 19.95 30.87 0.84
N TYR A 408 19.28 31.64 1.72
CA TYR A 408 19.47 31.57 3.16
C TYR A 408 18.13 31.34 3.85
N TYR A 409 18.19 30.68 5.02
CA TYR A 409 17.06 30.05 5.68
C TYR A 409 17.01 30.43 7.15
N GLN A 410 15.81 30.37 7.75
CA GLN A 410 15.67 30.54 9.21
C GLN A 410 16.21 29.37 10.02
N VAL A 411 16.09 28.16 9.49
CA VAL A 411 16.66 26.93 10.07
C VAL A 411 17.42 26.14 9.01
N PRO A 412 18.38 25.28 9.37
CA PRO A 412 19.19 24.49 8.44
C PRO A 412 18.40 23.34 7.83
N TYR A 413 17.40 23.67 7.01
CA TYR A 413 16.48 22.73 6.41
C TYR A 413 15.99 23.25 5.04
N PRO A 414 16.43 22.66 3.92
CA PRO A 414 16.24 23.25 2.59
C PRO A 414 14.89 22.93 1.93
N PHE A 415 14.04 22.09 2.55
CA PHE A 415 12.81 21.65 1.94
C PHE A 415 11.62 22.56 2.28
N GLY A 416 10.66 22.69 1.33
CA GLY A 416 9.54 23.62 1.41
C GLY A 416 8.34 23.15 2.27
N TYR A 417 8.57 22.32 3.28
CA TYR A 417 7.53 21.86 4.19
C TYR A 417 7.43 22.76 5.42
N THR A 418 6.24 22.77 6.05
CA THR A 418 6.05 23.44 7.34
C THR A 418 7.00 22.87 8.39
N ILE A 419 7.78 23.72 9.02
CA ILE A 419 8.73 23.32 10.05
C ILE A 419 8.01 23.24 11.38
N LYS A 420 7.72 22.03 11.84
CA LYS A 420 6.95 21.79 13.07
C LYS A 420 7.72 22.14 14.34
N SER A 421 9.05 22.08 14.32
CA SER A 421 9.89 22.38 15.49
C SER A 421 10.04 23.87 15.80
N VAL A 422 9.65 24.74 14.87
CA VAL A 422 9.72 26.19 15.05
C VAL A 422 8.34 26.77 14.76
N PRO A 423 7.55 27.08 15.79
CA PRO A 423 6.22 27.69 15.62
C PRO A 423 6.28 28.97 14.79
N ASN A 424 5.28 29.19 13.95
CA ASN A 424 5.11 30.38 13.10
C ASN A 424 6.05 30.50 11.89
N ILE A 425 6.90 29.52 11.58
CA ILE A 425 7.61 29.49 10.30
C ILE A 425 6.71 28.86 9.23
N THR A 426 6.15 29.72 8.39
CA THR A 426 5.35 29.30 7.21
C THR A 426 6.21 29.15 5.96
N GLN A 427 7.35 29.86 5.92
CA GLN A 427 8.31 29.80 4.82
C GLN A 427 9.72 29.87 5.40
N ASN A 428 10.54 28.84 5.17
CA ASN A 428 11.88 28.74 5.74
C ASN A 428 12.92 29.55 4.95
N GLU A 429 12.82 29.60 3.61
CA GLU A 429 13.70 30.42 2.79
C GLU A 429 13.36 31.89 2.99
N VAL A 430 14.36 32.66 3.42
CA VAL A 430 14.20 34.09 3.74
C VAL A 430 14.60 34.97 2.57
N GLY A 431 15.64 34.57 1.80
CA GLY A 431 16.08 35.34 0.67
C GLY A 431 17.32 34.78 -0.03
N LYS A 432 17.92 35.58 -0.87
CA LYS A 432 19.13 35.25 -1.65
C LYS A 432 20.35 36.04 -1.13
N LEU A 433 21.48 35.35 -1.14
CA LEU A 433 22.78 35.95 -0.79
C LEU A 433 23.32 36.81 -1.92
N GLU A 434 24.03 37.89 -1.58
CA GLU A 434 24.72 38.75 -2.53
C GLU A 434 26.23 38.48 -2.48
N ASN A 435 26.80 38.12 -3.63
CA ASN A 435 28.23 37.81 -3.75
C ASN A 435 29.10 38.99 -3.31
N GLY A 436 30.21 38.70 -2.65
CA GLY A 436 31.21 39.67 -2.18
C GLY A 436 30.90 40.33 -0.84
N LYS A 437 29.69 40.16 -0.28
CA LYS A 437 29.35 40.69 1.06
C LYS A 437 30.02 39.87 2.16
N LYS A 438 30.46 40.55 3.21
CA LYS A 438 30.98 39.93 4.44
C LYS A 438 29.83 39.60 5.39
N VAL A 439 29.99 38.50 6.13
CA VAL A 439 29.05 38.01 7.14
C VAL A 439 29.81 37.52 8.35
N ASN A 440 29.17 37.57 9.53
CA ASN A 440 29.67 36.90 10.72
C ASN A 440 29.22 35.45 10.69
N VAL A 441 30.08 34.50 11.06
CA VAL A 441 29.75 33.06 11.13
C VAL A 441 29.87 32.56 12.57
N TYR A 442 28.95 31.64 12.95
CA TYR A 442 28.83 31.21 14.35
C TYR A 442 29.08 29.70 14.52
N ARG A 443 28.37 28.87 13.78
CA ARG A 443 28.50 27.42 13.86
C ARG A 443 28.08 26.74 12.58
N GLU A 444 28.47 25.48 12.44
CA GLU A 444 28.17 24.62 11.31
C GLU A 444 27.37 23.42 11.82
N ASP A 445 26.31 23.02 11.11
CA ASP A 445 25.58 21.80 11.37
C ASP A 445 26.20 20.59 10.63
N PRO A 446 25.87 19.35 11.01
CA PRO A 446 26.42 18.15 10.37
C PRO A 446 26.08 18.01 8.89
N ASN A 447 25.05 18.68 8.40
CA ASN A 447 24.64 18.66 6.99
C ASN A 447 25.35 19.71 6.14
N GLY A 448 26.22 20.54 6.75
CA GLY A 448 27.01 21.57 6.07
C GLY A 448 26.29 22.89 5.91
N PHE A 449 25.29 23.19 6.75
CA PHE A 449 24.77 24.54 6.89
C PHE A 449 25.58 25.33 7.90
N VAL A 450 25.82 26.61 7.60
CA VAL A 450 26.52 27.56 8.49
C VAL A 450 25.51 28.57 8.99
N GLU A 451 25.48 28.75 10.32
CA GLU A 451 24.76 29.85 10.97
C GLU A 451 25.56 31.13 10.79
N PHE A 452 24.93 32.19 10.27
CA PHE A 452 25.54 33.46 10.00
C PHE A 452 24.60 34.62 10.32
N SER A 453 25.16 35.84 10.45
CA SER A 453 24.41 37.10 10.39
C SER A 453 25.05 38.05 9.37
N PHE A 454 24.28 38.94 8.77
CA PHE A 454 24.81 40.03 8.02
C PHE A 454 25.55 41.00 8.96
N GLU A 455 26.52 41.74 8.42
CA GLU A 455 27.18 42.80 9.21
C GLU A 455 26.16 43.80 9.75
N ASN A 456 26.33 44.21 11.01
CA ASN A 456 25.47 45.14 11.72
C ASN A 456 24.02 44.64 11.99
N THR A 457 23.74 43.32 11.89
CA THR A 457 22.48 42.72 12.30
C THR A 457 22.69 41.71 13.43
N GLN A 458 21.66 41.52 14.27
CA GLN A 458 21.65 40.48 15.29
C GLN A 458 20.88 39.23 14.85
N GLU A 459 20.10 39.36 13.78
CA GLU A 459 19.34 38.27 13.24
C GLU A 459 20.23 37.22 12.61
N LYS A 460 19.99 35.97 12.94
CA LYS A 460 20.76 34.82 12.48
C LYS A 460 20.00 34.00 11.49
N TYR A 461 20.71 33.54 10.50
CA TYR A 461 20.21 32.74 9.40
C TYR A 461 21.15 31.58 9.12
N TRP A 462 20.74 30.68 8.24
CA TRP A 462 21.50 29.53 7.81
C TRP A 462 21.69 29.53 6.29
N THR A 463 22.86 29.18 5.84
CA THR A 463 23.12 28.94 4.41
C THR A 463 24.11 27.78 4.24
N TRP A 464 24.17 27.22 3.04
CA TRP A 464 25.15 26.19 2.72
C TRP A 464 26.58 26.74 2.85
N LYS A 465 27.47 25.96 3.49
CA LYS A 465 28.88 26.28 3.62
C LYS A 465 29.55 26.61 2.29
N LYS A 466 29.17 25.88 1.21
CA LYS A 466 29.66 26.14 -0.15
C LYS A 466 29.37 27.57 -0.66
N ASN A 467 28.41 28.27 -0.08
CA ASN A 467 28.11 29.67 -0.44
C ASN A 467 29.04 30.67 0.23
N LEU A 468 29.85 30.23 1.17
CA LEU A 468 30.74 31.07 1.99
C LEU A 468 32.20 30.69 1.78
N LYS A 469 33.06 31.72 1.68
CA LYS A 469 34.50 31.59 1.80
C LYS A 469 34.87 32.00 3.23
N ILE A 470 35.05 30.98 4.08
CA ILE A 470 35.36 31.08 5.51
C ILE A 470 36.88 31.12 5.67
#